data_04d982f5dfe52235ac2dd1072b0432b8
#
_entry.id   04d982f5dfe52235ac2dd1072b0432b8
#
_cell.length_a   1.000
_cell.length_b   1.000
_cell.length_c   1.000
_cell.angle_alpha   90.00
_cell.angle_beta   90.00
_cell.angle_gamma   90.00
#
_symmetry.space_group_name_H-M   'P 1'
#
loop_
_entity.id
_entity.type
_entity.pdbx_description
1 polymer ?
#
loop_
_entity_poly.entity_id
_entity_poly.type
_entity_poly.pdbx_seq_one_letter_code
_entity_poly.pdbx_strand_id
1 'polypeptide(L)'
;MTFEQWMRSVLDRVEDALGHYLPAETVVPTQLHEAMRYAVLGGGKRVRPLLCHAAGELTGATEGARNAAAAALEMIHVYSLVHDDMPCMDDDALRRGKPTVHVQYDEPTALLVGDALQSQAFVALTDSAALAPVQQAALVRELALASGSIGMAGGQAIDLASVGLKLTREQLETMHRMKTGALLRAAVRMGALAGETPSADTMAALDVYAAAVGLAFQVVDDILDVTTDSATLGKTAGKDAANDKPTYVSILGLDASRELAAQLRADAHAALQPFGARAQRLAELADLVVNRVS
;
A
#
# COMPACT_ATOMS: atom_id res chain seq x y z
N MET A 1 13.03 17.73 13.20
CA MET A 1 13.32 16.68 12.18
C MET A 1 12.60 17.05 10.91
N THR A 2 13.32 17.17 9.78
CA THR A 2 12.71 17.44 8.47
C THR A 2 11.86 16.26 8.01
N PHE A 3 10.99 16.46 7.00
CA PHE A 3 10.17 15.37 6.45
C PHE A 3 11.03 14.25 5.86
N GLU A 4 12.06 14.59 5.12
CA GLU A 4 12.98 13.60 4.55
C GLU A 4 13.72 12.77 5.61
N GLN A 5 14.17 13.42 6.70
CA GLN A 5 14.80 12.71 7.82
C GLN A 5 13.83 11.78 8.53
N TRP A 6 12.57 12.22 8.70
CA TRP A 6 11.51 11.41 9.27
C TRP A 6 11.20 10.19 8.38
N MET A 7 11.03 10.39 7.07
CA MET A 7 10.81 9.28 6.14
C MET A 7 11.93 8.25 6.21
N ARG A 8 13.20 8.67 6.13
CA ARG A 8 14.35 7.75 6.24
C ARG A 8 14.29 6.95 7.52
N SER A 9 14.09 7.62 8.66
CA SER A 9 13.99 6.95 9.96
C SER A 9 12.83 5.97 10.05
N VAL A 10 11.69 6.24 9.40
CA VAL A 10 10.56 5.28 9.30
C VAL A 10 10.93 4.11 8.40
N LEU A 11 11.54 4.37 7.25
CA LEU A 11 11.95 3.33 6.30
C LEU A 11 12.93 2.34 6.93
N ASP A 12 13.94 2.83 7.64
CA ASP A 12 14.91 1.99 8.35
C ASP A 12 14.23 1.09 9.39
N ARG A 13 13.34 1.66 10.22
CA ARG A 13 12.57 0.91 11.22
C ARG A 13 11.64 -0.13 10.60
N VAL A 14 11.02 0.19 9.49
CA VAL A 14 10.13 -0.74 8.78
C VAL A 14 10.93 -1.91 8.20
N GLU A 15 12.11 -1.65 7.65
CA GLU A 15 12.98 -2.71 7.13
C GLU A 15 13.46 -3.63 8.26
N ASP A 16 13.85 -3.06 9.41
CA ASP A 16 14.21 -3.83 10.60
C ASP A 16 13.02 -4.65 11.13
N ALA A 17 11.82 -4.07 11.19
CA ALA A 17 10.61 -4.77 11.64
C ALA A 17 10.24 -5.91 10.69
N LEU A 18 10.30 -5.70 9.38
CA LEU A 18 10.08 -6.76 8.39
C LEU A 18 11.10 -7.89 8.56
N GLY A 19 12.40 -7.53 8.74
CA GLY A 19 13.45 -8.52 9.03
C GLY A 19 13.21 -9.33 10.29
N HIS A 20 12.62 -8.70 11.33
CA HIS A 20 12.27 -9.34 12.60
C HIS A 20 11.07 -10.29 12.51
N TYR A 21 9.98 -9.86 11.82
CA TYR A 21 8.76 -10.67 11.73
C TYR A 21 8.83 -11.77 10.67
N LEU A 22 9.73 -11.67 9.70
CA LEU A 22 9.95 -12.75 8.73
C LEU A 22 10.79 -13.88 9.34
N PRO A 23 10.44 -15.15 9.12
CA PRO A 23 11.27 -16.27 9.53
C PRO A 23 12.70 -16.15 8.98
N ALA A 24 13.68 -16.63 9.75
CA ALA A 24 15.08 -16.65 9.30
C ALA A 24 15.27 -17.68 8.18
N GLU A 25 16.16 -17.40 7.24
CA GLU A 25 16.49 -18.27 6.10
C GLU A 25 17.01 -19.66 6.54
N THR A 26 17.55 -19.74 7.75
CA THR A 26 18.09 -21.00 8.34
C THR A 26 16.99 -21.89 8.92
N VAL A 27 15.75 -21.40 9.07
CA VAL A 27 14.63 -22.18 9.58
C VAL A 27 13.99 -22.97 8.43
N VAL A 28 13.65 -24.23 8.66
CA VAL A 28 12.95 -25.09 7.67
C VAL A 28 11.48 -24.66 7.59
N PRO A 29 10.96 -24.52 6.35
CA PRO A 29 11.52 -24.77 5.02
C PRO A 29 12.37 -23.59 4.50
N THR A 30 13.67 -23.81 4.37
CA THR A 30 14.67 -22.74 4.09
C THR A 30 14.43 -22.00 2.80
N GLN A 31 14.15 -22.69 1.70
CA GLN A 31 13.88 -22.07 0.39
C GLN A 31 12.67 -21.13 0.43
N LEU A 32 11.59 -21.53 1.11
CA LEU A 32 10.41 -20.67 1.25
C LEU A 32 10.73 -19.39 2.03
N HIS A 33 11.45 -19.53 3.15
CA HIS A 33 11.79 -18.37 3.97
C HIS A 33 12.78 -17.43 3.28
N GLU A 34 13.75 -17.97 2.53
CA GLU A 34 14.64 -17.20 1.67
C GLU A 34 13.84 -16.41 0.61
N ALA A 35 12.91 -17.08 -0.08
CA ALA A 35 12.07 -16.45 -1.11
C ALA A 35 11.11 -15.38 -0.53
N MET A 36 10.53 -15.60 0.67
CA MET A 36 9.75 -14.59 1.38
C MET A 36 10.60 -13.35 1.69
N ARG A 37 11.81 -13.53 2.20
CA ARG A 37 12.75 -12.43 2.50
C ARG A 37 13.21 -11.73 1.23
N TYR A 38 13.50 -12.47 0.16
CA TYR A 38 13.82 -11.92 -1.16
C TYR A 38 12.72 -11.00 -1.69
N ALA A 39 11.46 -11.39 -1.56
CA ALA A 39 10.31 -10.60 -2.00
C ALA A 39 10.11 -9.34 -1.18
N VAL A 40 10.30 -9.42 0.14
CA VAL A 40 9.92 -8.36 1.08
C VAL A 40 11.03 -7.36 1.31
N LEU A 41 12.27 -7.84 1.55
CA LEU A 41 13.39 -7.00 1.95
C LEU A 41 14.09 -6.36 0.74
N GLY A 42 14.82 -5.29 0.99
CA GLY A 42 15.59 -4.60 -0.05
C GLY A 42 14.88 -3.40 -0.64
N GLY A 43 14.01 -2.77 0.11
CA GLY A 43 13.51 -1.44 -0.18
C GLY A 43 12.14 -1.40 -0.90
N GLY A 44 11.82 -0.21 -1.36
CA GLY A 44 10.55 0.17 -1.98
C GLY A 44 10.08 1.52 -1.44
N LYS A 45 9.05 2.09 -2.04
CA LYS A 45 8.50 3.40 -1.61
C LYS A 45 7.86 3.35 -0.22
N ARG A 46 7.44 2.16 0.25
CA ARG A 46 6.86 1.92 1.59
C ARG A 46 5.78 2.94 1.97
N VAL A 47 4.96 3.39 1.03
CA VAL A 47 3.94 4.43 1.25
C VAL A 47 2.93 4.02 2.33
N ARG A 48 2.51 2.74 2.36
CA ARG A 48 1.59 2.22 3.37
C ARG A 48 2.20 2.25 4.77
N PRO A 49 3.41 1.76 5.01
CA PRO A 49 4.16 1.98 6.24
C PRO A 49 4.27 3.44 6.67
N LEU A 50 4.62 4.35 5.77
CA LEU A 50 4.72 5.78 6.06
C LEU A 50 3.38 6.37 6.54
N LEU A 51 2.27 6.06 5.86
CA LEU A 51 0.93 6.48 6.27
C LEU A 51 0.54 5.90 7.64
N CYS A 52 0.86 4.63 7.89
CA CYS A 52 0.61 3.96 9.16
C CYS A 52 1.37 4.66 10.31
N HIS A 53 2.65 4.95 10.12
CA HIS A 53 3.46 5.67 11.10
C HIS A 53 2.94 7.07 11.37
N ALA A 54 2.62 7.85 10.32
CA ALA A 54 2.11 9.21 10.47
C ALA A 54 0.76 9.25 11.22
N ALA A 55 -0.15 8.33 10.91
CA ALA A 55 -1.43 8.23 11.61
C ALA A 55 -1.27 7.74 13.06
N GLY A 56 -0.34 6.81 13.31
CA GLY A 56 -0.04 6.34 14.65
C GLY A 56 0.63 7.41 15.53
N GLU A 57 1.46 8.27 14.96
CA GLU A 57 2.03 9.42 15.68
C GLU A 57 0.93 10.41 16.10
N LEU A 58 -0.08 10.62 15.26
CA LEU A 58 -1.23 11.48 15.58
C LEU A 58 -2.01 11.00 16.81
N THR A 59 -2.11 9.67 17.02
CA THR A 59 -2.88 9.04 18.11
C THR A 59 -2.03 8.52 19.25
N GLY A 60 -0.73 8.84 19.26
CA GLY A 60 0.17 8.45 20.34
C GLY A 60 0.53 6.96 20.37
N ALA A 61 0.44 6.25 19.24
CA ALA A 61 0.89 4.87 19.14
C ALA A 61 2.38 4.73 19.46
N THR A 62 2.75 3.70 20.21
CA THR A 62 4.16 3.38 20.46
C THR A 62 4.89 3.02 19.17
N GLU A 63 6.20 3.17 19.14
CA GLU A 63 7.00 2.80 17.98
C GLU A 63 6.84 1.33 17.63
N GLY A 64 6.88 0.43 18.63
CA GLY A 64 6.69 -1.01 18.42
C GLY A 64 5.32 -1.34 17.82
N ALA A 65 4.25 -0.67 18.27
CA ALA A 65 2.90 -0.87 17.74
C ALA A 65 2.79 -0.42 16.27
N ARG A 66 3.39 0.75 15.94
CA ARG A 66 3.46 1.23 14.55
C ARG A 66 4.27 0.30 13.65
N ASN A 67 5.41 -0.21 14.15
CA ASN A 67 6.26 -1.14 13.42
C ASN A 67 5.54 -2.45 13.10
N ALA A 68 4.81 -3.04 14.05
CA ALA A 68 4.03 -4.25 13.84
C ALA A 68 2.92 -4.05 12.79
N ALA A 69 2.15 -2.97 12.92
CA ALA A 69 1.09 -2.64 11.98
C ALA A 69 1.64 -2.36 10.57
N ALA A 70 2.74 -1.61 10.46
CA ALA A 70 3.40 -1.29 9.20
C ALA A 70 3.99 -2.52 8.51
N ALA A 71 4.62 -3.42 9.27
CA ALA A 71 5.16 -4.68 8.74
C ALA A 71 4.04 -5.59 8.21
N ALA A 72 2.94 -5.74 8.94
CA ALA A 72 1.80 -6.53 8.50
C ALA A 72 1.18 -5.98 7.20
N LEU A 73 0.98 -4.67 7.11
CA LEU A 73 0.49 -4.00 5.90
C LEU A 73 1.40 -4.23 4.70
N GLU A 74 2.71 -4.15 4.90
CA GLU A 74 3.67 -4.32 3.81
C GLU A 74 3.74 -5.78 3.37
N MET A 75 3.65 -6.76 4.28
CA MET A 75 3.57 -8.18 3.91
C MET A 75 2.33 -8.47 3.06
N ILE A 76 1.16 -7.91 3.41
CA ILE A 76 -0.05 -8.00 2.59
C ILE A 76 0.17 -7.36 1.21
N HIS A 77 0.79 -6.18 1.16
CA HIS A 77 1.09 -5.54 -0.12
C HIS A 77 2.05 -6.38 -0.98
N VAL A 78 3.11 -6.93 -0.36
CA VAL A 78 4.11 -7.70 -1.11
C VAL A 78 3.52 -9.02 -1.61
N TYR A 79 2.70 -9.74 -0.80
CA TYR A 79 2.08 -10.96 -1.31
C TYR A 79 1.24 -10.68 -2.56
N SER A 80 0.50 -9.57 -2.58
CA SER A 80 -0.31 -9.23 -3.75
C SER A 80 0.55 -8.97 -4.98
N LEU A 81 1.72 -8.32 -4.81
CA LEU A 81 2.66 -8.11 -5.90
C LEU A 81 3.26 -9.44 -6.41
N VAL A 82 3.62 -10.36 -5.50
CA VAL A 82 4.16 -11.68 -5.88
C VAL A 82 3.15 -12.47 -6.69
N HIS A 83 1.86 -12.46 -6.30
CA HIS A 83 0.80 -13.13 -7.04
C HIS A 83 0.46 -12.41 -8.35
N ASP A 84 0.42 -11.08 -8.36
CA ASP A 84 0.18 -10.30 -9.58
C ASP A 84 1.27 -10.54 -10.64
N ASP A 85 2.52 -10.77 -10.23
CA ASP A 85 3.64 -11.02 -11.14
C ASP A 85 3.60 -12.42 -11.81
N MET A 86 2.80 -13.35 -11.31
CA MET A 86 2.75 -14.73 -11.83
C MET A 86 2.24 -14.80 -13.27
N PRO A 87 2.62 -15.84 -14.05
CA PRO A 87 2.21 -16.01 -15.45
C PRO A 87 0.68 -16.09 -15.65
N CYS A 88 -0.08 -16.54 -14.64
CA CYS A 88 -1.53 -16.56 -14.67
C CYS A 88 -2.20 -15.21 -14.38
N MET A 89 -1.42 -14.18 -14.08
CA MET A 89 -1.85 -12.81 -13.77
C MET A 89 -1.22 -11.81 -14.77
N ASP A 90 -0.31 -10.93 -14.33
CA ASP A 90 0.29 -9.89 -15.18
C ASP A 90 1.53 -10.38 -15.95
N ASP A 91 2.06 -11.57 -15.64
CA ASP A 91 3.25 -12.22 -16.25
C ASP A 91 4.48 -11.28 -16.30
N ASP A 92 4.80 -10.66 -15.17
CA ASP A 92 5.91 -9.72 -15.06
C ASP A 92 7.21 -10.44 -14.67
N ALA A 93 8.25 -10.35 -15.51
CA ALA A 93 9.54 -10.97 -15.25
C ALA A 93 10.43 -10.15 -14.30
N LEU A 94 10.19 -8.84 -14.14
CA LEU A 94 10.99 -7.93 -13.34
C LEU A 94 10.11 -7.06 -12.43
N ARG A 95 10.56 -6.87 -11.18
CA ARG A 95 9.97 -5.93 -10.22
C ARG A 95 11.07 -5.18 -9.46
N ARG A 96 10.99 -3.85 -9.46
CA ARG A 96 12.02 -2.99 -8.86
C ARG A 96 13.44 -3.29 -9.34
N GLY A 97 13.57 -3.66 -10.63
CA GLY A 97 14.85 -4.00 -11.26
C GLY A 97 15.43 -5.37 -10.91
N LYS A 98 14.69 -6.21 -10.16
CA LYS A 98 15.07 -7.59 -9.82
C LYS A 98 14.12 -8.58 -10.49
N PRO A 99 14.56 -9.83 -10.78
CA PRO A 99 13.65 -10.90 -11.18
C PRO A 99 12.49 -11.06 -10.20
N THR A 100 11.29 -11.30 -10.70
CA THR A 100 10.13 -11.65 -9.89
C THR A 100 10.31 -13.02 -9.23
N VAL A 101 9.55 -13.34 -8.18
CA VAL A 101 9.78 -14.56 -7.39
C VAL A 101 9.64 -15.82 -8.26
N HIS A 102 8.65 -15.86 -9.18
CA HIS A 102 8.48 -17.03 -10.05
C HIS A 102 9.61 -17.20 -11.06
N VAL A 103 10.30 -16.11 -11.44
CA VAL A 103 11.48 -16.15 -12.31
C VAL A 103 12.75 -16.52 -11.54
N GLN A 104 12.90 -15.99 -10.30
CA GLN A 104 14.08 -16.23 -9.46
C GLN A 104 14.10 -17.66 -8.89
N TYR A 105 12.93 -18.19 -8.56
CA TYR A 105 12.74 -19.53 -7.99
C TYR A 105 11.90 -20.38 -8.95
N ASP A 106 10.61 -20.47 -8.74
CA ASP A 106 9.63 -21.15 -9.58
C ASP A 106 8.19 -20.68 -9.23
N GLU A 107 7.20 -21.05 -10.05
CA GLU A 107 5.79 -20.70 -9.83
C GLU A 107 5.21 -21.28 -8.54
N PRO A 108 5.44 -22.57 -8.18
CA PRO A 108 4.99 -23.12 -6.90
C PRO A 108 5.56 -22.35 -5.69
N THR A 109 6.84 -21.98 -5.74
CA THR A 109 7.46 -21.16 -4.68
C THR A 109 6.82 -19.79 -4.61
N ALA A 110 6.56 -19.12 -5.75
CA ALA A 110 5.91 -17.81 -5.77
C ALA A 110 4.49 -17.88 -5.17
N LEU A 111 3.71 -18.89 -5.52
CA LEU A 111 2.38 -19.09 -4.95
C LEU A 111 2.44 -19.25 -3.42
N LEU A 112 3.32 -20.13 -2.93
CA LEU A 112 3.49 -20.37 -1.50
C LEU A 112 4.06 -19.16 -0.74
N VAL A 113 4.92 -18.35 -1.37
CA VAL A 113 5.40 -17.07 -0.79
C VAL A 113 4.23 -16.12 -0.54
N GLY A 114 3.32 -15.97 -1.49
CA GLY A 114 2.14 -15.14 -1.30
C GLY A 114 1.26 -15.64 -0.16
N ASP A 115 0.95 -16.93 -0.12
CA ASP A 115 0.13 -17.55 0.94
C ASP A 115 0.77 -17.40 2.33
N ALA A 116 2.09 -17.63 2.40
CA ALA A 116 2.84 -17.54 3.65
C ALA A 116 2.96 -16.09 4.14
N LEU A 117 3.20 -15.12 3.25
CA LEU A 117 3.26 -13.69 3.62
C LEU A 117 1.91 -13.17 4.12
N GLN A 118 0.80 -13.59 3.48
CA GLN A 118 -0.54 -13.23 3.96
C GLN A 118 -0.75 -13.74 5.40
N SER A 119 -0.42 -15.00 5.67
CA SER A 119 -0.54 -15.57 7.01
C SER A 119 0.39 -14.89 8.00
N GLN A 120 1.64 -14.63 7.61
CA GLN A 120 2.67 -14.01 8.45
C GLN A 120 2.30 -12.57 8.86
N ALA A 121 1.55 -11.84 8.03
CA ALA A 121 1.05 -10.51 8.37
C ALA A 121 0.15 -10.54 9.62
N PHE A 122 -0.69 -11.55 9.77
CA PHE A 122 -1.55 -11.71 10.95
C PHE A 122 -0.76 -12.17 12.18
N VAL A 123 0.25 -13.02 12.00
CA VAL A 123 1.19 -13.39 13.06
C VAL A 123 1.91 -12.16 13.60
N ALA A 124 2.42 -11.28 12.75
CA ALA A 124 3.10 -10.05 13.18
C ALA A 124 2.22 -9.14 14.07
N LEU A 125 0.91 -9.10 13.83
CA LEU A 125 -0.02 -8.33 14.65
C LEU A 125 -0.32 -8.99 15.99
N THR A 126 -0.44 -10.31 16.02
CA THR A 126 -0.86 -11.07 17.22
C THR A 126 0.28 -11.38 18.17
N ASP A 127 1.51 -11.50 17.65
CA ASP A 127 2.71 -11.77 18.45
C ASP A 127 3.37 -10.51 19.01
N SER A 128 2.94 -9.31 18.55
CA SER A 128 3.53 -8.06 19.00
C SER A 128 3.14 -7.74 20.45
N ALA A 129 4.12 -7.79 21.35
CA ALA A 129 3.95 -7.37 22.75
C ALA A 129 3.67 -5.85 22.90
N ALA A 130 3.85 -5.07 21.84
CA ALA A 130 3.58 -3.63 21.83
C ALA A 130 2.08 -3.31 21.59
N LEU A 131 1.27 -4.31 21.24
CA LEU A 131 -0.17 -4.19 20.99
C LEU A 131 -0.97 -4.91 22.09
N ALA A 132 -1.91 -4.21 22.70
CA ALA A 132 -2.85 -4.83 23.60
C ALA A 132 -3.80 -5.78 22.82
N PRO A 133 -4.37 -6.84 23.46
CA PRO A 133 -5.24 -7.80 22.76
C PRO A 133 -6.43 -7.16 22.02
N VAL A 134 -7.00 -6.09 22.55
CA VAL A 134 -8.08 -5.35 21.89
C VAL A 134 -7.60 -4.63 20.63
N GLN A 135 -6.37 -4.11 20.63
CA GLN A 135 -5.74 -3.50 19.45
C GLN A 135 -5.39 -4.57 18.43
N GLN A 136 -4.82 -5.71 18.85
CA GLN A 136 -4.53 -6.85 17.95
C GLN A 136 -5.80 -7.29 17.21
N ALA A 137 -6.91 -7.50 17.92
CA ALA A 137 -8.18 -7.88 17.31
C ALA A 137 -8.70 -6.82 16.31
N ALA A 138 -8.60 -5.54 16.65
CA ALA A 138 -9.02 -4.45 15.79
C ALA A 138 -8.16 -4.36 14.51
N LEU A 139 -6.83 -4.47 14.64
CA LEU A 139 -5.90 -4.41 13.52
C LEU A 139 -6.03 -5.62 12.60
N VAL A 140 -6.18 -6.83 13.17
CA VAL A 140 -6.44 -8.08 12.41
C VAL A 140 -7.71 -7.93 11.58
N ARG A 141 -8.81 -7.44 12.20
CA ARG A 141 -10.08 -7.22 11.50
C ARG A 141 -9.94 -6.19 10.37
N GLU A 142 -9.29 -5.06 10.63
CA GLU A 142 -9.08 -4.01 9.63
C GLU A 142 -8.28 -4.52 8.42
N LEU A 143 -7.17 -5.21 8.69
CA LEU A 143 -6.30 -5.77 7.65
C LEU A 143 -7.03 -6.85 6.83
N ALA A 144 -7.78 -7.75 7.48
CA ALA A 144 -8.54 -8.81 6.80
C ALA A 144 -9.63 -8.24 5.87
N LEU A 145 -10.35 -7.21 6.31
CA LEU A 145 -11.35 -6.55 5.47
C LEU A 145 -10.71 -5.85 4.27
N ALA A 146 -9.58 -5.17 4.49
CA ALA A 146 -8.90 -4.42 3.44
C ALA A 146 -8.22 -5.32 2.39
N SER A 147 -7.74 -6.50 2.78
CA SER A 147 -7.08 -7.45 1.86
C SER A 147 -8.05 -8.40 1.16
N GLY A 148 -9.24 -8.62 1.74
CA GLY A 148 -10.20 -9.64 1.32
C GLY A 148 -11.06 -9.28 0.09
N SER A 149 -12.14 -10.05 -0.11
CA SER A 149 -13.03 -9.97 -1.26
C SER A 149 -13.81 -8.66 -1.39
N ILE A 150 -13.98 -7.91 -0.30
CA ILE A 150 -14.59 -6.57 -0.30
C ILE A 150 -13.54 -5.44 -0.28
N GLY A 151 -12.27 -5.80 -0.38
CA GLY A 151 -11.10 -4.92 -0.42
C GLY A 151 -10.22 -5.24 -1.64
N MET A 152 -8.91 -5.35 -1.39
CA MET A 152 -7.88 -5.47 -2.42
C MET A 152 -8.11 -6.66 -3.37
N ALA A 153 -8.39 -7.86 -2.85
CA ALA A 153 -8.63 -9.04 -3.71
C ALA A 153 -9.89 -8.87 -4.58
N GLY A 154 -10.95 -8.27 -4.04
CA GLY A 154 -12.16 -7.94 -4.82
C GLY A 154 -11.87 -6.90 -5.91
N GLY A 155 -11.06 -5.88 -5.60
CA GLY A 155 -10.63 -4.89 -6.59
C GLY A 155 -9.78 -5.51 -7.71
N GLN A 156 -8.88 -6.44 -7.38
CA GLN A 156 -8.10 -7.20 -8.35
C GLN A 156 -9.01 -8.06 -9.26
N ALA A 157 -10.03 -8.72 -8.70
CA ALA A 157 -10.99 -9.49 -9.49
C ALA A 157 -11.77 -8.60 -10.48
N ILE A 158 -12.16 -7.38 -10.07
CA ILE A 158 -12.80 -6.41 -10.97
C ILE A 158 -11.83 -5.97 -12.06
N ASP A 159 -10.57 -5.67 -11.72
CA ASP A 159 -9.54 -5.25 -12.67
C ASP A 159 -9.34 -6.30 -13.78
N LEU A 160 -9.13 -7.55 -13.40
CA LEU A 160 -8.99 -8.67 -14.35
C LEU A 160 -10.24 -8.85 -15.24
N ALA A 161 -11.42 -8.75 -14.64
CA ALA A 161 -12.69 -8.88 -15.39
C ALA A 161 -12.96 -7.67 -16.32
N SER A 162 -12.22 -6.57 -16.15
CA SER A 162 -12.41 -5.31 -16.90
C SER A 162 -11.47 -5.15 -18.08
N VAL A 163 -10.54 -6.08 -18.31
CA VAL A 163 -9.61 -6.04 -19.45
C VAL A 163 -10.41 -6.06 -20.77
N GLY A 164 -10.13 -5.10 -21.65
CA GLY A 164 -10.84 -4.93 -22.92
C GLY A 164 -12.26 -4.33 -22.81
N LEU A 165 -12.71 -3.95 -21.61
CA LEU A 165 -14.00 -3.30 -21.39
C LEU A 165 -13.84 -1.78 -21.22
N LYS A 166 -14.86 -1.04 -21.68
CA LYS A 166 -14.94 0.40 -21.40
C LYS A 166 -15.67 0.61 -20.07
N LEU A 167 -14.93 0.99 -19.05
CA LEU A 167 -15.53 1.36 -17.76
C LEU A 167 -16.03 2.81 -17.77
N THR A 168 -17.12 3.05 -17.02
CA THR A 168 -17.48 4.40 -16.62
C THR A 168 -16.48 4.90 -15.56
N ARG A 169 -16.40 6.22 -15.37
CA ARG A 169 -15.60 6.81 -14.29
C ARG A 169 -15.94 6.22 -12.93
N GLU A 170 -17.20 6.03 -12.60
CA GLU A 170 -17.67 5.48 -11.33
C GLU A 170 -17.21 4.02 -11.13
N GLN A 171 -17.27 3.21 -12.18
CA GLN A 171 -16.77 1.83 -12.15
C GLN A 171 -15.25 1.78 -11.94
N LEU A 172 -14.49 2.64 -12.64
CA LEU A 172 -13.05 2.77 -12.47
C LEU A 172 -12.69 3.20 -11.04
N GLU A 173 -13.37 4.23 -10.51
CA GLU A 173 -13.16 4.69 -9.13
C GLU A 173 -13.46 3.58 -8.11
N THR A 174 -14.50 2.77 -8.33
CA THR A 174 -14.84 1.65 -7.45
C THR A 174 -13.75 0.60 -7.46
N MET A 175 -13.27 0.20 -8.63
CA MET A 175 -12.16 -0.75 -8.79
C MET A 175 -10.90 -0.26 -8.07
N HIS A 176 -10.48 0.98 -8.31
CA HIS A 176 -9.29 1.56 -7.68
C HIS A 176 -9.43 1.75 -6.17
N ARG A 177 -10.62 2.13 -5.70
CA ARG A 177 -10.93 2.24 -4.27
C ARG A 177 -10.75 0.91 -3.55
N MET A 178 -11.11 -0.20 -4.21
CA MET A 178 -10.96 -1.55 -3.67
C MET A 178 -9.52 -2.05 -3.85
N LYS A 179 -8.97 -2.11 -5.05
CA LYS A 179 -7.66 -2.70 -5.37
C LYS A 179 -6.52 -2.00 -4.64
N THR A 180 -6.49 -0.68 -4.68
CA THR A 180 -5.40 0.14 -4.12
C THR A 180 -5.83 0.89 -2.87
N GLY A 181 -7.00 1.52 -2.91
CA GLY A 181 -7.49 2.42 -1.86
C GLY A 181 -7.77 1.71 -0.55
N ALA A 182 -8.29 0.48 -0.57
CA ALA A 182 -8.62 -0.26 0.65
C ALA A 182 -7.40 -0.45 1.56
N LEU A 183 -6.27 -0.85 1.01
CA LEU A 183 -5.05 -1.08 1.79
C LEU A 183 -4.35 0.24 2.20
N LEU A 184 -4.45 1.32 1.41
CA LEU A 184 -4.00 2.66 1.81
C LEU A 184 -4.86 3.22 2.95
N ARG A 185 -6.18 3.05 2.88
CA ARG A 185 -7.09 3.40 3.97
C ARG A 185 -6.80 2.58 5.23
N ALA A 186 -6.60 1.27 5.09
CA ALA A 186 -6.22 0.41 6.21
C ALA A 186 -4.90 0.87 6.86
N ALA A 187 -3.93 1.36 6.09
CA ALA A 187 -2.67 1.88 6.63
C ALA A 187 -2.91 3.06 7.59
N VAL A 188 -3.74 4.02 7.20
CA VAL A 188 -4.10 5.16 8.06
C VAL A 188 -4.89 4.69 9.28
N ARG A 189 -5.90 3.84 9.09
CA ARG A 189 -6.76 3.34 10.19
C ARG A 189 -5.99 2.48 11.18
N MET A 190 -5.16 1.55 10.69
CA MET A 190 -4.35 0.68 11.55
C MET A 190 -3.32 1.48 12.34
N GLY A 191 -2.67 2.47 11.72
CA GLY A 191 -1.80 3.39 12.43
C GLY A 191 -2.53 4.08 13.58
N ALA A 192 -3.72 4.64 13.31
CA ALA A 192 -4.52 5.32 14.31
C ALA A 192 -5.02 4.37 15.42
N LEU A 193 -5.45 3.14 15.07
CA LEU A 193 -5.94 2.13 16.02
C LEU A 193 -4.82 1.49 16.86
N ALA A 194 -3.56 1.59 16.42
CA ALA A 194 -2.40 1.13 17.19
C ALA A 194 -2.06 2.05 18.39
N GLY A 195 -2.63 3.27 18.43
CA GLY A 195 -2.49 4.23 19.52
C GLY A 195 -3.64 4.20 20.51
N GLU A 196 -3.92 5.36 21.10
CA GLU A 196 -5.12 5.57 21.90
C GLU A 196 -6.36 5.44 21.01
N THR A 197 -7.44 4.88 21.54
CA THR A 197 -8.70 4.69 20.79
C THR A 197 -9.19 6.03 20.22
N PRO A 198 -9.17 6.22 18.89
CA PRO A 198 -9.58 7.48 18.29
C PRO A 198 -11.10 7.71 18.50
N SER A 199 -11.52 8.97 18.64
CA SER A 199 -12.94 9.31 18.58
C SER A 199 -13.55 9.01 17.21
N ALA A 200 -14.88 8.89 17.14
CA ALA A 200 -15.59 8.70 15.87
C ALA A 200 -15.29 9.82 14.87
N ASP A 201 -15.21 11.07 15.34
CA ASP A 201 -14.89 12.23 14.48
C ASP A 201 -13.44 12.17 13.97
N THR A 202 -12.50 11.75 14.82
CA THR A 202 -11.11 11.54 14.41
C THR A 202 -11.02 10.48 13.31
N MET A 203 -11.70 9.34 13.49
CA MET A 203 -11.69 8.28 12.48
C MET A 203 -12.39 8.71 11.20
N ALA A 204 -13.49 9.47 11.28
CA ALA A 204 -14.18 9.99 10.09
C ALA A 204 -13.27 10.93 9.28
N ALA A 205 -12.57 11.85 9.95
CA ALA A 205 -11.61 12.75 9.29
C ALA A 205 -10.44 11.99 8.63
N LEU A 206 -9.89 10.99 9.32
CA LEU A 206 -8.84 10.12 8.78
C LEU A 206 -9.34 9.26 7.61
N ASP A 207 -10.61 8.82 7.62
CA ASP A 207 -11.22 8.10 6.50
C ASP A 207 -11.38 8.99 5.26
N VAL A 208 -11.79 10.25 5.43
CA VAL A 208 -11.85 11.23 4.32
C VAL A 208 -10.46 11.48 3.75
N TYR A 209 -9.47 11.72 4.62
CA TYR A 209 -8.07 11.86 4.20
C TYR A 209 -7.58 10.66 3.41
N ALA A 210 -7.77 9.45 3.94
CA ALA A 210 -7.29 8.22 3.32
C ALA A 210 -7.97 7.93 1.97
N ALA A 211 -9.26 8.26 1.84
CA ALA A 211 -9.98 8.13 0.58
C ALA A 211 -9.42 9.08 -0.49
N ALA A 212 -9.16 10.34 -0.11
CA ALA A 212 -8.59 11.33 -1.02
C ALA A 212 -7.17 10.95 -1.47
N VAL A 213 -6.29 10.56 -0.53
CA VAL A 213 -4.91 10.13 -0.84
C VAL A 213 -4.89 8.85 -1.66
N GLY A 214 -5.76 7.87 -1.34
CA GLY A 214 -5.85 6.61 -2.07
C GLY A 214 -6.26 6.80 -3.53
N LEU A 215 -7.22 7.68 -3.78
CA LEU A 215 -7.65 8.01 -5.14
C LEU A 215 -6.58 8.83 -5.87
N ALA A 216 -5.99 9.85 -5.20
CA ALA A 216 -4.90 10.65 -5.76
C ALA A 216 -3.71 9.78 -6.17
N PHE A 217 -3.39 8.76 -5.36
CA PHE A 217 -2.31 7.81 -5.66
C PHE A 217 -2.52 7.16 -7.03
N GLN A 218 -3.73 6.71 -7.33
CA GLN A 218 -4.03 6.04 -8.60
C GLN A 218 -4.10 7.04 -9.77
N VAL A 219 -4.74 8.20 -9.57
CA VAL A 219 -4.80 9.25 -10.62
C VAL A 219 -3.39 9.68 -11.04
N VAL A 220 -2.48 9.83 -10.07
CA VAL A 220 -1.08 10.18 -10.35
C VAL A 220 -0.32 9.03 -11.00
N ASP A 221 -0.57 7.77 -10.63
CA ASP A 221 0.02 6.61 -11.33
C ASP A 221 -0.35 6.62 -12.81
N ASP A 222 -1.63 6.84 -13.14
CA ASP A 222 -2.12 6.91 -14.52
C ASP A 222 -1.52 8.10 -15.30
N ILE A 223 -1.32 9.24 -14.63
CA ILE A 223 -0.65 10.40 -15.22
C ILE A 223 0.82 10.08 -15.54
N LEU A 224 1.52 9.45 -14.58
CA LEU A 224 2.94 9.10 -14.74
C LEU A 224 3.16 8.06 -15.83
N ASP A 225 2.24 7.09 -15.98
CA ASP A 225 2.35 6.06 -17.03
C ASP A 225 2.37 6.67 -18.44
N VAL A 226 1.68 7.79 -18.67
CA VAL A 226 1.64 8.47 -19.99
C VAL A 226 2.63 9.63 -20.14
N THR A 227 3.22 10.12 -19.04
CA THR A 227 4.08 11.32 -19.08
C THR A 227 5.55 11.06 -18.78
N THR A 228 5.89 9.88 -18.23
CA THR A 228 7.23 9.55 -17.73
C THR A 228 7.82 8.39 -18.53
N ASP A 229 9.13 8.43 -18.78
CA ASP A 229 9.83 7.34 -19.47
C ASP A 229 10.03 6.10 -18.55
N SER A 230 10.22 4.93 -19.18
CA SER A 230 10.36 3.66 -18.47
C SER A 230 11.55 3.61 -17.52
N ALA A 231 12.64 4.32 -17.80
CA ALA A 231 13.82 4.33 -16.95
C ALA A 231 13.55 5.04 -15.62
N THR A 232 12.79 6.15 -15.67
CA THR A 232 12.39 6.92 -14.49
C THR A 232 11.30 6.20 -13.69
N LEU A 233 10.34 5.53 -14.38
CA LEU A 233 9.25 4.78 -13.72
C LEU A 233 9.72 3.50 -13.01
N GLY A 234 10.83 2.92 -13.44
CA GLY A 234 11.29 1.61 -12.96
C GLY A 234 10.41 0.42 -13.40
N LYS A 235 9.48 0.65 -14.33
CA LYS A 235 8.61 -0.32 -15.02
C LYS A 235 8.39 0.13 -16.47
N THR A 236 7.85 -0.73 -17.33
CA THR A 236 7.51 -0.35 -18.71
C THR A 236 6.46 0.75 -18.72
N ALA A 237 6.75 1.90 -19.32
CA ALA A 237 5.80 3.00 -19.52
C ALA A 237 4.79 2.63 -20.61
N GLY A 238 3.54 3.14 -20.49
CA GLY A 238 2.46 2.89 -21.46
C GLY A 238 1.92 1.45 -21.42
N LYS A 239 2.24 0.66 -20.39
CA LYS A 239 1.76 -0.72 -20.24
C LYS A 239 0.23 -0.78 -20.13
N ASP A 240 -0.39 0.20 -19.48
CA ASP A 240 -1.85 0.25 -19.31
C ASP A 240 -2.55 0.47 -20.67
N ALA A 241 -2.04 1.36 -21.49
CA ALA A 241 -2.57 1.58 -22.85
C ALA A 241 -2.32 0.36 -23.77
N ALA A 242 -1.16 -0.30 -23.65
CA ALA A 242 -0.83 -1.50 -24.43
C ALA A 242 -1.73 -2.70 -24.07
N ASN A 243 -2.25 -2.74 -22.84
CA ASN A 243 -3.14 -3.80 -22.34
C ASN A 243 -4.62 -3.41 -22.35
N ASP A 244 -5.02 -2.33 -23.07
CA ASP A 244 -6.40 -1.81 -23.10
C ASP A 244 -7.01 -1.63 -21.70
N LYS A 245 -6.20 -1.30 -20.68
CA LYS A 245 -6.68 -1.02 -19.33
C LYS A 245 -7.30 0.38 -19.27
N PRO A 246 -8.50 0.54 -18.69
CA PRO A 246 -9.12 1.84 -18.50
C PRO A 246 -8.35 2.63 -17.42
N THR A 247 -8.01 3.91 -17.73
CA THR A 247 -7.29 4.83 -16.83
C THR A 247 -8.02 6.14 -16.70
N TYR A 248 -7.70 6.95 -15.68
CA TYR A 248 -8.24 8.32 -15.56
C TYR A 248 -7.88 9.16 -16.78
N VAL A 249 -6.65 9.03 -17.29
CA VAL A 249 -6.21 9.80 -18.48
C VAL A 249 -6.99 9.38 -19.72
N SER A 250 -7.32 8.10 -19.90
CA SER A 250 -8.12 7.64 -21.04
C SER A 250 -9.59 8.10 -20.98
N ILE A 251 -10.14 8.30 -19.78
CA ILE A 251 -11.56 8.68 -19.56
C ILE A 251 -11.74 10.20 -19.51
N LEU A 252 -10.87 10.91 -18.80
CA LEU A 252 -11.01 12.35 -18.52
C LEU A 252 -10.09 13.22 -19.38
N GLY A 253 -9.01 12.65 -19.91
CA GLY A 253 -7.89 13.40 -20.49
C GLY A 253 -6.86 13.83 -19.41
N LEU A 254 -5.66 14.18 -19.88
CA LEU A 254 -4.50 14.45 -18.99
C LEU A 254 -4.72 15.68 -18.09
N ASP A 255 -5.23 16.77 -18.64
CA ASP A 255 -5.39 18.02 -17.88
C ASP A 255 -6.46 17.89 -16.79
N ALA A 256 -7.62 17.29 -17.10
CA ALA A 256 -8.65 17.02 -16.09
C ALA A 256 -8.19 16.02 -15.02
N SER A 257 -7.31 15.07 -15.37
CA SER A 257 -6.70 14.17 -14.40
C SER A 257 -5.75 14.91 -13.44
N ARG A 258 -4.98 15.89 -13.94
CA ARG A 258 -4.13 16.77 -13.11
C ARG A 258 -4.97 17.65 -12.17
N GLU A 259 -6.06 18.21 -12.67
CA GLU A 259 -7.00 18.99 -11.85
C GLU A 259 -7.62 18.12 -10.75
N LEU A 260 -8.03 16.89 -11.07
CA LEU A 260 -8.54 15.95 -10.10
C LEU A 260 -7.51 15.61 -9.01
N ALA A 261 -6.26 15.36 -9.38
CA ALA A 261 -5.17 15.11 -8.41
C ALA A 261 -4.96 16.31 -7.48
N ALA A 262 -4.99 17.53 -8.01
CA ALA A 262 -4.88 18.77 -7.22
C ALA A 262 -6.08 18.94 -6.26
N GLN A 263 -7.30 18.65 -6.70
CA GLN A 263 -8.49 18.69 -5.86
C GLN A 263 -8.42 17.68 -4.73
N LEU A 264 -8.04 16.42 -5.02
CA LEU A 264 -7.90 15.36 -4.02
C LEU A 264 -6.85 15.71 -2.96
N ARG A 265 -5.75 16.36 -3.38
CA ARG A 265 -4.76 16.92 -2.43
C ARG A 265 -5.39 17.95 -1.50
N ALA A 266 -6.16 18.89 -2.07
CA ALA A 266 -6.84 19.91 -1.27
C ALA A 266 -7.85 19.28 -0.27
N ASP A 267 -8.61 18.28 -0.71
CA ASP A 267 -9.56 17.53 0.14
C ASP A 267 -8.83 16.80 1.28
N ALA A 268 -7.67 16.19 0.99
CA ALA A 268 -6.83 15.54 2.01
C ALA A 268 -6.36 16.55 3.07
N HIS A 269 -5.88 17.73 2.64
CA HIS A 269 -5.48 18.79 3.57
C HIS A 269 -6.66 19.32 4.39
N ALA A 270 -7.83 19.50 3.77
CA ALA A 270 -9.04 19.95 4.46
C ALA A 270 -9.48 18.96 5.56
N ALA A 271 -9.42 17.67 5.29
CA ALA A 271 -9.74 16.61 6.26
C ALA A 271 -8.82 16.64 7.50
N LEU A 272 -7.60 17.14 7.37
CA LEU A 272 -6.62 17.22 8.46
C LEU A 272 -6.73 18.50 9.31
N GLN A 273 -7.53 19.49 8.92
CA GLN A 273 -7.64 20.77 9.62
C GLN A 273 -7.95 20.64 11.12
N PRO A 274 -8.81 19.70 11.59
CA PRO A 274 -9.10 19.54 13.01
C PRO A 274 -7.88 19.16 13.86
N PHE A 275 -6.83 18.59 13.26
CA PHE A 275 -5.65 18.12 13.97
C PHE A 275 -4.52 19.15 14.07
N GLY A 276 -4.56 20.19 13.22
CA GLY A 276 -3.52 21.23 13.17
C GLY A 276 -2.13 20.65 12.92
N ALA A 277 -1.13 21.16 13.63
CA ALA A 277 0.26 20.75 13.45
C ALA A 277 0.54 19.26 13.78
N ARG A 278 -0.34 18.59 14.54
CA ARG A 278 -0.17 17.16 14.85
C ARG A 278 -0.28 16.26 13.62
N ALA A 279 -1.03 16.69 12.60
CA ALA A 279 -1.20 15.94 11.35
C ALA A 279 -0.18 16.35 10.26
N GLN A 280 0.88 17.08 10.60
CA GLN A 280 1.85 17.59 9.63
C GLN A 280 2.40 16.47 8.73
N ARG A 281 2.74 15.30 9.28
CA ARG A 281 3.31 14.18 8.50
C ARG A 281 2.30 13.60 7.49
N LEU A 282 1.02 13.54 7.86
CA LEU A 282 -0.04 13.14 6.93
C LEU A 282 -0.21 14.16 5.80
N ALA A 283 -0.14 15.47 6.10
CA ALA A 283 -0.20 16.52 5.09
C ALA A 283 0.99 16.46 4.11
N GLU A 284 2.21 16.30 4.62
CA GLU A 284 3.42 16.14 3.83
C GLU A 284 3.38 14.87 2.95
N LEU A 285 2.77 13.77 3.43
CA LEU A 285 2.56 12.55 2.64
C LEU A 285 1.52 12.74 1.52
N ALA A 286 0.46 13.51 1.74
CA ALA A 286 -0.49 13.86 0.68
C ALA A 286 0.21 14.69 -0.43
N ASP A 287 1.08 15.63 -0.04
CA ASP A 287 1.90 16.39 -0.97
C ASP A 287 2.87 15.49 -1.74
N LEU A 288 3.53 14.56 -1.06
CA LEU A 288 4.45 13.59 -1.67
C LEU A 288 3.73 12.72 -2.72
N VAL A 289 2.54 12.21 -2.41
CA VAL A 289 1.77 11.35 -3.32
C VAL A 289 1.41 12.08 -4.61
N VAL A 290 1.00 13.36 -4.52
CA VAL A 290 0.57 14.12 -5.69
C VAL A 290 1.74 14.66 -6.50
N ASN A 291 2.85 15.04 -5.84
CA ASN A 291 4.00 15.66 -6.49
C ASN A 291 5.11 14.67 -6.87
N ARG A 292 4.92 13.37 -6.70
CA ARG A 292 5.92 12.35 -7.07
C ARG A 292 6.17 12.35 -8.58
N VAL A 293 7.38 12.01 -8.97
CA VAL A 293 7.84 11.92 -10.37
C VAL A 293 8.03 10.46 -10.83
N SER A 294 7.86 9.51 -9.94
CA SER A 294 8.00 8.07 -10.19
C SER A 294 7.22 7.25 -9.15
#